data_5850b4b19e0557bd96011119f55967cd
#
_entry.id   5850b4b19e0557bd96011119f55967cd
#
_cell.length_a   1.000
_cell.length_b   1.000
_cell.length_c   1.000
_cell.angle_alpha   90.00
_cell.angle_beta   90.00
_cell.angle_gamma   90.00
#
_symmetry.space_group_name_H-M   'P 1'
#
loop_
_entity.id
_entity.type
_entity.pdbx_description
1 polymer ?
#
loop_
_entity_poly.entity_id
_entity_poly.type
_entity_poly.pdbx_seq_one_letter_code
_entity_poly.pdbx_strand_id
1 'polypeptide(L)'
;SIAAYKIAYLASALVKQHADVHVIMTENATNFINPITFETLTSNKCLVDTFDRNFQFNVEHVALAKRADIFMVAPASANLIGKMANGIADDMLTTTILAAKCPKYVSPAMNTNMFENPIVQDNIKKLGDYGFHIIDPASGYLACGDTGAGKMPEPETLFSYIMKDLACEKDMVGKKVMVTAGPTQEKIDPVRYITNHSTGKMGYAIAENCMRRGAEVTLITGPVAITP
;
A
#
# COMPACT_ATOMS: atom_id res chain seq x y z
N SER A 1 12.57 9.99 5.12
CA SER A 1 12.75 8.82 6.03
C SER A 1 13.74 7.84 5.43
N ILE A 2 14.57 7.24 6.27
CA ILE A 2 15.54 6.22 5.84
C ILE A 2 14.85 5.04 5.11
N ALA A 3 13.59 4.74 5.43
CA ALA A 3 12.83 3.67 4.78
C ALA A 3 12.64 3.85 3.26
N ALA A 4 13.05 5.00 2.68
CA ALA A 4 13.01 5.25 1.24
C ALA A 4 13.78 4.18 0.42
N TYR A 5 14.85 3.56 0.98
CA TYR A 5 15.58 2.51 0.29
C TYR A 5 14.71 1.29 -0.06
N LYS A 6 13.70 0.99 0.76
CA LYS A 6 12.78 -0.12 0.52
C LYS A 6 11.89 0.11 -0.70
N ILE A 7 11.63 1.37 -1.05
CA ILE A 7 10.74 1.71 -2.17
C ILE A 7 11.37 1.35 -3.52
N ALA A 8 12.71 1.28 -3.61
CA ALA A 8 13.37 0.78 -4.80
C ALA A 8 12.98 -0.69 -5.11
N TYR A 9 12.84 -1.52 -4.07
CA TYR A 9 12.35 -2.91 -4.23
C TYR A 9 10.89 -2.95 -4.69
N LEU A 10 10.04 -2.09 -4.11
CA LEU A 10 8.64 -1.99 -4.52
C LEU A 10 8.52 -1.55 -5.99
N ALA A 11 9.25 -0.50 -6.39
CA ALA A 11 9.27 -0.02 -7.77
C ALA A 11 9.71 -1.12 -8.74
N SER A 12 10.79 -1.83 -8.42
CA SER A 12 11.27 -2.97 -9.22
C SER A 12 10.23 -4.10 -9.32
N ALA A 13 9.53 -4.41 -8.22
CA ALA A 13 8.49 -5.44 -8.22
C ALA A 13 7.29 -5.06 -9.10
N LEU A 14 6.87 -3.79 -9.07
CA LEU A 14 5.78 -3.29 -9.91
C LEU A 14 6.16 -3.29 -11.40
N VAL A 15 7.35 -2.85 -11.75
CA VAL A 15 7.85 -2.89 -13.14
C VAL A 15 7.88 -4.32 -13.68
N LYS A 16 8.26 -5.32 -12.86
CA LYS A 16 8.22 -6.74 -13.25
C LYS A 16 6.78 -7.25 -13.53
N GLN A 17 5.78 -6.58 -13.00
CA GLN A 17 4.36 -6.83 -13.32
C GLN A 17 3.84 -5.95 -14.46
N HIS A 18 4.74 -5.37 -15.24
CA HIS A 18 4.43 -4.49 -16.39
C HIS A 18 3.66 -3.21 -16.02
N ALA A 19 3.76 -2.76 -14.77
CA ALA A 19 3.22 -1.47 -14.38
C ALA A 19 4.08 -0.32 -14.93
N ASP A 20 3.43 0.75 -15.38
CA ASP A 20 4.08 2.02 -15.72
C ASP A 20 4.28 2.83 -14.43
N VAL A 21 5.47 2.76 -13.87
CA VAL A 21 5.79 3.32 -12.54
C VAL A 21 6.44 4.68 -12.68
N HIS A 22 5.80 5.72 -12.14
CA HIS A 22 6.33 7.08 -12.03
C HIS A 22 6.65 7.41 -10.58
N VAL A 23 7.81 7.94 -10.32
CA VAL A 23 8.26 8.28 -8.96
C VAL A 23 8.39 9.79 -8.81
N ILE A 24 7.77 10.32 -7.76
CA ILE A 24 7.90 11.71 -7.34
C ILE A 24 8.59 11.71 -5.98
N MET A 25 9.64 12.49 -5.85
CA MET A 25 10.38 12.63 -4.60
C MET A 25 10.28 14.06 -4.08
N THR A 26 10.19 14.19 -2.76
CA THR A 26 10.45 15.50 -2.14
C THR A 26 11.95 15.79 -2.16
N GLU A 27 12.36 17.06 -2.15
CA GLU A 27 13.75 17.45 -2.07
C GLU A 27 14.49 16.76 -0.91
N ASN A 28 13.85 16.70 0.27
CA ASN A 28 14.41 15.99 1.42
C ASN A 28 14.56 14.47 1.22
N ALA A 29 13.79 13.85 0.34
CA ALA A 29 13.91 12.42 0.06
C ALA A 29 15.21 12.10 -0.70
N THR A 30 15.71 13.04 -1.51
CA THR A 30 16.96 12.87 -2.29
C THR A 30 18.19 12.70 -1.40
N ASN A 31 18.13 13.14 -0.14
CA ASN A 31 19.19 12.91 0.85
C ASN A 31 19.28 11.45 1.32
N PHE A 32 18.27 10.63 1.10
CA PHE A 32 18.25 9.23 1.52
C PHE A 32 18.46 8.26 0.35
N ILE A 33 18.03 8.63 -0.85
CA ILE A 33 18.18 7.83 -2.06
C ILE A 33 18.24 8.77 -3.27
N ASN A 34 19.10 8.45 -4.21
CA ASN A 34 19.28 9.31 -5.39
C ASN A 34 18.14 9.05 -6.41
N PRO A 35 17.57 10.10 -7.06
CA PRO A 35 16.58 9.98 -8.13
C PRO A 35 16.97 9.00 -9.24
N ILE A 36 18.24 8.96 -9.64
CA ILE A 36 18.78 8.06 -10.68
C ILE A 36 18.48 6.58 -10.38
N THR A 37 18.35 6.20 -9.10
CA THR A 37 17.99 4.83 -8.72
C THR A 37 16.61 4.46 -9.27
N PHE A 38 15.65 5.37 -9.12
CA PHE A 38 14.29 5.14 -9.60
C PHE A 38 14.21 5.27 -11.12
N GLU A 39 14.91 6.22 -11.72
CA GLU A 39 14.98 6.39 -13.18
C GLU A 39 15.52 5.12 -13.86
N THR A 40 16.57 4.53 -13.30
CA THR A 40 17.14 3.27 -13.79
C THR A 40 16.17 2.09 -13.67
N LEU A 41 15.41 2.02 -12.57
CA LEU A 41 14.48 0.92 -12.32
C LEU A 41 13.20 1.03 -13.14
N THR A 42 12.68 2.24 -13.34
CA THR A 42 11.36 2.46 -13.96
C THR A 42 11.43 2.88 -15.42
N SER A 43 12.61 3.26 -15.91
CA SER A 43 12.80 3.90 -17.22
C SER A 43 12.01 5.20 -17.40
N ASN A 44 11.54 5.78 -16.31
CA ASN A 44 10.83 7.05 -16.26
C ASN A 44 11.64 8.07 -15.47
N LYS A 45 11.54 9.35 -15.85
CA LYS A 45 12.17 10.44 -15.10
C LYS A 45 11.60 10.49 -13.68
N CYS A 46 12.47 10.61 -12.69
CA CYS A 46 12.07 10.85 -11.30
C CYS A 46 11.85 12.37 -11.09
N LEU A 47 10.68 12.74 -10.65
CA LEU A 47 10.30 14.15 -10.51
C LEU A 47 10.57 14.65 -9.10
N VAL A 48 11.30 15.74 -8.99
CA VAL A 48 11.66 16.36 -7.69
C VAL A 48 11.20 17.82 -7.66
N ASP A 49 11.52 18.60 -8.69
CA ASP A 49 11.23 20.01 -8.77
C ASP A 49 9.93 20.27 -9.55
N THR A 50 9.06 21.12 -8.99
CA THR A 50 7.82 21.56 -9.63
C THR A 50 8.09 22.47 -10.84
N PHE A 51 9.23 23.16 -10.87
CA PHE A 51 9.58 24.18 -11.85
C PHE A 51 10.79 23.79 -12.71
N ASP A 52 11.07 22.51 -12.88
CA ASP A 52 12.12 22.04 -13.80
C ASP A 52 11.81 22.53 -15.22
N ARG A 53 12.71 23.33 -15.81
CA ARG A 53 12.52 24.01 -17.11
C ARG A 53 12.75 23.09 -18.32
N ASN A 54 13.16 21.86 -18.13
CA ASN A 54 13.40 20.89 -19.22
C ASN A 54 12.09 20.19 -19.67
N PHE A 55 10.97 20.90 -19.66
CA PHE A 55 9.64 20.39 -19.94
C PHE A 55 9.22 20.50 -21.40
N GLN A 56 8.53 19.47 -21.87
CA GLN A 56 7.53 19.61 -22.93
C GLN A 56 6.24 20.18 -22.31
N PHE A 57 5.60 21.11 -22.95
CA PHE A 57 4.48 22.01 -22.60
C PHE A 57 3.26 21.43 -21.85
N ASN A 58 3.37 20.37 -21.05
CA ASN A 58 2.30 19.83 -20.21
C ASN A 58 2.63 20.06 -18.74
N VAL A 59 1.64 20.53 -17.99
CA VAL A 59 1.72 20.66 -16.53
C VAL A 59 1.85 19.25 -15.94
N GLU A 60 3.08 18.79 -15.70
CA GLU A 60 3.40 17.38 -15.39
C GLU A 60 2.62 16.84 -14.20
N HIS A 61 2.50 17.61 -13.11
CA HIS A 61 1.74 17.17 -11.94
C HIS A 61 0.26 16.88 -12.27
N VAL A 62 -0.35 17.66 -13.17
CA VAL A 62 -1.73 17.44 -13.62
C VAL A 62 -1.81 16.22 -14.55
N ALA A 63 -0.83 16.06 -15.45
CA ALA A 63 -0.78 14.93 -16.37
C ALA A 63 -0.63 13.60 -15.61
N LEU A 64 0.29 13.54 -14.64
CA LEU A 64 0.47 12.38 -13.78
C LEU A 64 -0.74 12.11 -12.89
N ALA A 65 -1.32 13.15 -12.28
CA ALA A 65 -2.51 13.00 -11.45
C ALA A 65 -3.71 12.42 -12.22
N LYS A 66 -3.82 12.73 -13.54
CA LYS A 66 -4.88 12.20 -14.41
C LYS A 66 -4.61 10.77 -14.91
N ARG A 67 -3.32 10.42 -15.11
CA ARG A 67 -2.91 9.10 -15.61
C ARG A 67 -2.85 8.03 -14.52
N ALA A 68 -2.67 8.45 -13.26
CA ALA A 68 -2.47 7.52 -12.17
C ALA A 68 -3.73 6.67 -11.90
N ASP A 69 -3.57 5.36 -11.92
CA ASP A 69 -4.57 4.40 -11.45
C ASP A 69 -4.52 4.25 -9.93
N ILE A 70 -3.33 4.39 -9.33
CA ILE A 70 -3.08 4.40 -7.89
C ILE A 70 -1.99 5.41 -7.55
N PHE A 71 -2.13 6.06 -6.41
CA PHE A 71 -1.11 6.93 -5.83
C PHE A 71 -0.67 6.40 -4.46
N MET A 72 0.60 6.02 -4.32
CA MET A 72 1.13 5.54 -3.05
C MET A 72 2.18 6.50 -2.50
N VAL A 73 1.98 6.95 -1.27
CA VAL A 73 2.93 7.76 -0.51
C VAL A 73 3.65 6.87 0.48
N ALA A 74 4.88 6.50 0.16
CA ALA A 74 5.69 5.61 0.97
C ALA A 74 7.19 5.94 0.82
N PRO A 75 7.93 6.14 1.90
CA PRO A 75 7.46 6.36 3.26
C PRO A 75 6.80 7.73 3.45
N ALA A 76 5.73 7.83 4.23
CA ALA A 76 5.10 9.07 4.60
C ALA A 76 5.61 9.56 5.97
N SER A 77 6.36 10.65 5.98
CA SER A 77 6.81 11.30 7.22
C SER A 77 5.68 12.12 7.86
N ALA A 78 5.81 12.44 9.15
CA ALA A 78 4.87 13.32 9.85
C ALA A 78 4.68 14.68 9.14
N ASN A 79 5.76 15.25 8.60
CA ASN A 79 5.69 16.48 7.81
C ASN A 79 4.79 16.34 6.59
N LEU A 80 4.97 15.28 5.82
CA LEU A 80 4.17 15.06 4.60
C LEU A 80 2.70 14.76 4.94
N ILE A 81 2.45 13.94 5.97
CA ILE A 81 1.11 13.66 6.49
C ILE A 81 0.41 14.97 6.91
N GLY A 82 1.11 15.84 7.65
CA GLY A 82 0.59 17.14 8.06
C GLY A 82 0.27 18.06 6.88
N LYS A 83 1.13 18.11 5.86
CA LYS A 83 0.87 18.88 4.63
C LYS A 83 -0.36 18.37 3.90
N MET A 84 -0.43 17.06 3.63
CA MET A 84 -1.57 16.46 2.93
C MET A 84 -2.89 16.66 3.69
N ALA A 85 -2.90 16.47 5.02
CA ALA A 85 -4.08 16.63 5.85
C ALA A 85 -4.62 18.08 5.88
N ASN A 86 -3.77 19.07 5.62
CA ASN A 86 -4.13 20.47 5.62
C ASN A 86 -4.13 21.13 4.22
N GLY A 87 -4.00 20.33 3.15
CA GLY A 87 -4.06 20.82 1.77
C GLY A 87 -2.90 21.72 1.36
N ILE A 88 -1.73 21.57 2.00
CA ILE A 88 -0.52 22.34 1.66
C ILE A 88 0.12 21.68 0.44
N ALA A 89 0.25 22.45 -0.65
CA ALA A 89 0.78 22.01 -1.93
C ALA A 89 1.97 22.93 -2.32
N ASP A 90 3.08 22.78 -1.62
CA ASP A 90 4.29 23.61 -1.74
C ASP A 90 5.45 22.91 -2.44
N ASP A 91 5.26 21.65 -2.88
CA ASP A 91 6.22 20.87 -3.63
C ASP A 91 5.52 19.99 -4.72
N MET A 92 6.31 19.36 -5.57
CA MET A 92 5.81 18.54 -6.68
C MET A 92 4.92 17.40 -6.21
N LEU A 93 5.28 16.71 -5.12
CA LEU A 93 4.52 15.59 -4.56
C LEU A 93 3.16 16.04 -4.02
N THR A 94 3.16 17.06 -3.16
CA THR A 94 1.95 17.54 -2.51
C THR A 94 0.97 18.18 -3.51
N THR A 95 1.50 18.86 -4.53
CA THR A 95 0.68 19.40 -5.62
C THR A 95 0.04 18.28 -6.46
N THR A 96 0.82 17.25 -6.81
CA THR A 96 0.32 16.13 -7.62
C THR A 96 -0.74 15.32 -6.89
N ILE A 97 -0.51 14.98 -5.61
CA ILE A 97 -1.47 14.16 -4.84
C ILE A 97 -2.77 14.91 -4.57
N LEU A 98 -2.72 16.22 -4.41
CA LEU A 98 -3.92 17.04 -4.23
C LEU A 98 -4.78 17.07 -5.50
N ALA A 99 -4.15 17.01 -6.69
CA ALA A 99 -4.82 16.97 -7.97
C ALA A 99 -5.31 15.54 -8.37
N ALA A 100 -4.77 14.49 -7.75
CA ALA A 100 -5.08 13.11 -8.11
C ALA A 100 -6.47 12.68 -7.63
N LYS A 101 -7.21 11.95 -8.49
CA LYS A 101 -8.54 11.40 -8.19
C LYS A 101 -8.54 9.90 -7.94
N CYS A 102 -7.46 9.21 -8.29
CA CYS A 102 -7.30 7.77 -8.05
C CYS A 102 -7.25 7.42 -6.55
N PRO A 103 -7.40 6.13 -6.18
CA PRO A 103 -7.15 5.66 -4.82
C PRO A 103 -5.77 6.07 -4.33
N LYS A 104 -5.70 6.57 -3.09
CA LYS A 104 -4.48 7.09 -2.49
C LYS A 104 -4.13 6.28 -1.25
N TYR A 105 -2.95 5.71 -1.24
CA TYR A 105 -2.40 4.94 -0.13
C TYR A 105 -1.30 5.72 0.57
N VAL A 106 -1.32 5.68 1.89
CA VAL A 106 -0.32 6.37 2.73
C VAL A 106 0.28 5.36 3.70
N SER A 107 1.59 5.18 3.63
CA SER A 107 2.35 4.31 4.54
C SER A 107 3.20 5.16 5.48
N PRO A 108 2.73 5.42 6.72
CA PRO A 108 3.48 6.19 7.73
C PRO A 108 4.81 5.54 8.06
N ALA A 109 5.87 6.36 8.20
CA ALA A 109 7.19 5.90 8.62
C ALA A 109 7.94 6.99 9.38
N MET A 110 8.00 6.83 10.71
CA MET A 110 8.61 7.79 11.62
C MET A 110 8.98 7.14 12.96
N ASN A 111 9.64 7.87 13.84
CA ASN A 111 9.88 7.45 15.21
C ASN A 111 8.55 7.20 15.95
N THR A 112 8.54 6.26 16.90
CA THR A 112 7.35 5.87 17.67
C THR A 112 6.69 7.05 18.37
N ASN A 113 7.45 7.89 19.06
CA ASN A 113 6.91 9.05 19.76
C ASN A 113 6.27 10.07 18.81
N MET A 114 6.82 10.20 17.59
CA MET A 114 6.19 11.03 16.53
C MET A 114 4.90 10.39 16.04
N PHE A 115 4.90 9.07 15.84
CA PHE A 115 3.72 8.36 15.38
C PHE A 115 2.58 8.41 16.41
N GLU A 116 2.89 8.21 17.69
CA GLU A 116 1.93 8.26 18.78
C GLU A 116 1.51 9.68 19.18
N ASN A 117 2.15 10.71 18.63
CA ASN A 117 1.81 12.09 18.92
C ASN A 117 0.37 12.38 18.48
N PRO A 118 -0.49 12.94 19.39
CA PRO A 118 -1.91 13.19 19.07
C PRO A 118 -2.12 14.02 17.80
N ILE A 119 -1.27 15.02 17.52
CA ILE A 119 -1.38 15.85 16.33
C ILE A 119 -1.16 14.99 15.06
N VAL A 120 -0.23 14.04 15.10
CA VAL A 120 0.05 13.16 13.97
C VAL A 120 -1.09 12.16 13.79
N GLN A 121 -1.61 11.60 14.89
CA GLN A 121 -2.77 10.69 14.86
C GLN A 121 -4.01 11.39 14.33
N ASP A 122 -4.28 12.64 14.74
CA ASP A 122 -5.38 13.44 14.21
C ASP A 122 -5.23 13.70 12.70
N ASN A 123 -4.02 14.00 12.22
CA ASN A 123 -3.75 14.18 10.80
C ASN A 123 -3.94 12.88 10.01
N ILE A 124 -3.51 11.73 10.56
CA ILE A 124 -3.71 10.41 9.93
C ILE A 124 -5.21 10.10 9.83
N LYS A 125 -5.95 10.29 10.93
CA LYS A 125 -7.41 10.11 10.95
C LYS A 125 -8.11 11.00 9.93
N LYS A 126 -7.73 12.29 9.89
CA LYS A 126 -8.26 13.26 8.92
C LYS A 126 -8.04 12.85 7.48
N LEU A 127 -6.85 12.28 7.14
CA LEU A 127 -6.60 11.72 5.83
C LEU A 127 -7.52 10.53 5.53
N GLY A 128 -7.74 9.63 6.51
CA GLY A 128 -8.70 8.53 6.37
C GLY A 128 -10.12 9.03 6.07
N ASP A 129 -10.58 10.05 6.80
CA ASP A 129 -11.89 10.68 6.61
C ASP A 129 -12.02 11.35 5.21
N TYR A 130 -10.90 11.76 4.61
CA TYR A 130 -10.84 12.28 3.23
C TYR A 130 -10.66 11.19 2.16
N GLY A 131 -10.76 9.91 2.53
CA GLY A 131 -10.72 8.79 1.61
C GLY A 131 -9.31 8.31 1.23
N PHE A 132 -8.28 8.66 2.01
CA PHE A 132 -6.98 8.05 1.88
C PHE A 132 -6.95 6.70 2.61
N HIS A 133 -6.37 5.69 1.98
CA HIS A 133 -6.15 4.39 2.59
C HIS A 133 -4.86 4.43 3.41
N ILE A 134 -5.00 4.40 4.72
CA ILE A 134 -3.83 4.36 5.62
C ILE A 134 -3.38 2.91 5.76
N ILE A 135 -2.11 2.65 5.47
CA ILE A 135 -1.47 1.36 5.71
C ILE A 135 -0.81 1.43 7.08
N ASP A 136 -1.31 0.63 8.02
CA ASP A 136 -0.80 0.62 9.39
C ASP A 136 0.70 0.31 9.41
N PRO A 137 1.49 1.08 10.16
CA PRO A 137 2.91 0.80 10.30
C PRO A 137 3.12 -0.51 11.05
N ALA A 138 4.17 -1.23 10.67
CA ALA A 138 4.62 -2.39 11.41
C ALA A 138 5.23 -1.98 12.76
N SER A 139 5.16 -2.87 13.72
CA SER A 139 5.89 -2.75 14.97
C SER A 139 7.24 -3.47 14.88
N GLY A 140 8.27 -2.93 15.54
CA GLY A 140 9.58 -3.55 15.55
C GLY A 140 10.71 -2.57 15.86
N TYR A 141 11.94 -3.02 15.64
CA TYR A 141 13.13 -2.22 15.84
C TYR A 141 13.23 -1.11 14.78
N LEU A 142 13.38 0.12 15.23
CA LEU A 142 13.49 1.32 14.41
C LEU A 142 14.95 1.74 14.23
N ALA A 143 15.24 2.51 13.20
CA ALA A 143 16.59 3.01 12.92
C ALA A 143 17.17 3.93 14.02
N CYS A 144 16.31 4.49 14.88
CA CYS A 144 16.72 5.29 16.04
C CYS A 144 17.10 4.44 17.26
N GLY A 145 16.98 3.11 17.21
CA GLY A 145 17.27 2.20 18.33
C GLY A 145 16.06 1.87 19.20
N ASP A 146 14.92 2.52 18.97
CA ASP A 146 13.67 2.25 19.71
C ASP A 146 12.94 1.05 19.14
N THR A 147 12.08 0.43 19.95
CA THR A 147 11.14 -0.61 19.50
C THR A 147 9.73 -0.12 19.71
N GLY A 148 8.91 -0.18 18.65
CA GLY A 148 7.52 0.27 18.72
C GLY A 148 6.87 0.39 17.35
N ALA A 149 5.70 1.03 17.30
CA ALA A 149 5.00 1.35 16.07
C ALA A 149 5.69 2.50 15.32
N GLY A 150 5.52 2.54 13.99
CA GLY A 150 6.08 3.60 13.14
C GLY A 150 7.04 3.11 12.06
N LYS A 151 7.31 1.80 12.01
CA LYS A 151 8.11 1.17 10.95
C LYS A 151 7.26 1.00 9.69
N MET A 152 7.76 1.47 8.54
CA MET A 152 7.11 1.18 7.26
C MET A 152 7.06 -0.35 7.05
N PRO A 153 5.91 -0.91 6.64
CA PRO A 153 5.78 -2.31 6.26
C PRO A 153 6.80 -2.71 5.20
N GLU A 154 6.99 -4.01 5.03
CA GLU A 154 7.90 -4.52 4.00
C GLU A 154 7.34 -4.26 2.59
N PRO A 155 8.18 -4.16 1.56
CA PRO A 155 7.76 -3.85 0.19
C PRO A 155 6.69 -4.81 -0.35
N GLU A 156 6.72 -6.07 0.05
CA GLU A 156 5.76 -7.11 -0.33
C GLU A 156 4.35 -6.79 0.19
N THR A 157 4.27 -6.24 1.40
CA THR A 157 2.99 -5.80 1.98
C THR A 157 2.44 -4.62 1.19
N LEU A 158 3.26 -3.60 0.90
CA LEU A 158 2.84 -2.46 0.08
C LEU A 158 2.42 -2.89 -1.32
N PHE A 159 3.17 -3.82 -1.91
CA PHE A 159 2.84 -4.42 -3.21
C PHE A 159 1.46 -5.11 -3.18
N SER A 160 1.14 -5.86 -2.11
CA SER A 160 -0.16 -6.53 -1.99
C SER A 160 -1.33 -5.55 -1.94
N TYR A 161 -1.17 -4.39 -1.28
CA TYR A 161 -2.19 -3.33 -1.28
C TYR A 161 -2.44 -2.78 -2.69
N ILE A 162 -1.39 -2.51 -3.46
CA ILE A 162 -1.50 -2.04 -4.85
C ILE A 162 -2.20 -3.10 -5.71
N MET A 163 -1.75 -4.35 -5.62
CA MET A 163 -2.31 -5.44 -6.43
C MET A 163 -3.75 -5.77 -6.07
N LYS A 164 -4.15 -5.56 -4.83
CA LYS A 164 -5.56 -5.71 -4.41
C LYS A 164 -6.50 -4.82 -5.23
N ASP A 165 -6.06 -3.62 -5.59
CA ASP A 165 -6.90 -2.69 -6.36
C ASP A 165 -6.73 -2.83 -7.87
N LEU A 166 -5.51 -3.12 -8.35
CA LEU A 166 -5.21 -3.14 -9.79
C LEU A 166 -5.36 -4.52 -10.44
N ALA A 167 -5.12 -5.61 -9.70
CA ALA A 167 -5.02 -6.95 -10.30
C ALA A 167 -6.34 -7.53 -10.80
N CYS A 168 -7.47 -7.00 -10.35
CA CYS A 168 -8.78 -7.55 -10.69
C CYS A 168 -9.80 -6.44 -10.94
N GLU A 169 -10.57 -6.60 -11.99
CA GLU A 169 -11.78 -5.82 -12.19
C GLU A 169 -12.75 -6.03 -11.02
N LYS A 170 -13.35 -4.95 -10.50
CA LYS A 170 -14.25 -4.99 -9.33
C LYS A 170 -15.69 -5.38 -9.74
N ASP A 171 -15.82 -6.46 -10.48
CA ASP A 171 -17.10 -6.95 -11.05
C ASP A 171 -17.99 -7.67 -10.02
N MET A 172 -17.51 -7.88 -8.80
CA MET A 172 -18.26 -8.52 -7.70
C MET A 172 -18.67 -7.56 -6.58
N VAL A 173 -18.59 -6.26 -6.79
CA VAL A 173 -19.05 -5.27 -5.81
C VAL A 173 -20.53 -5.48 -5.48
N GLY A 174 -20.88 -5.46 -4.19
CA GLY A 174 -22.24 -5.71 -3.69
C GLY A 174 -22.67 -7.17 -3.71
N LYS A 175 -21.82 -8.11 -4.14
CA LYS A 175 -22.09 -9.56 -4.01
C LYS A 175 -21.63 -10.07 -2.66
N LYS A 176 -22.46 -10.93 -2.04
CA LYS A 176 -22.11 -11.69 -0.83
C LYS A 176 -21.76 -13.11 -1.25
N VAL A 177 -20.56 -13.55 -0.92
CA VAL A 177 -20.03 -14.87 -1.29
C VAL A 177 -19.68 -15.64 -0.03
N MET A 178 -20.25 -16.82 0.13
CA MET A 178 -19.86 -17.76 1.18
C MET A 178 -19.01 -18.86 0.55
N VAL A 179 -17.83 -19.10 1.11
CA VAL A 179 -16.90 -20.14 0.67
C VAL A 179 -16.64 -21.09 1.82
N THR A 180 -16.77 -22.38 1.58
CA THR A 180 -16.33 -23.42 2.52
C THR A 180 -14.98 -23.96 2.09
N ALA A 181 -14.06 -24.13 3.03
CA ALA A 181 -12.69 -24.57 2.76
C ALA A 181 -12.19 -25.56 3.81
N GLY A 182 -11.28 -26.42 3.39
CA GLY A 182 -10.66 -27.40 4.28
C GLY A 182 -11.47 -28.70 4.44
N PRO A 183 -10.96 -29.61 5.27
CA PRO A 183 -11.61 -30.91 5.53
C PRO A 183 -12.79 -30.75 6.49
N THR A 184 -13.81 -31.57 6.29
CA THR A 184 -14.81 -31.83 7.31
C THR A 184 -14.37 -33.03 8.16
N GLN A 185 -14.76 -33.03 9.43
CA GLN A 185 -14.47 -34.11 10.38
C GLN A 185 -15.77 -34.63 10.96
N GLU A 186 -16.00 -35.94 10.85
CA GLU A 186 -17.15 -36.63 11.44
C GLU A 186 -16.66 -37.57 12.53
N LYS A 187 -17.08 -37.32 13.77
CA LYS A 187 -16.63 -38.08 14.94
C LYS A 187 -17.20 -39.48 14.91
N ILE A 188 -16.34 -40.51 15.10
CA ILE A 188 -16.71 -41.87 15.35
C ILE A 188 -16.85 -42.07 16.89
N ASP A 189 -15.88 -41.60 17.66
CA ASP A 189 -15.81 -41.63 19.10
C ASP A 189 -15.04 -40.42 19.64
N PRO A 190 -14.79 -40.25 20.94
CA PRO A 190 -14.04 -39.11 21.47
C PRO A 190 -12.61 -38.95 20.95
N VAL A 191 -12.03 -39.99 20.37
CA VAL A 191 -10.61 -40.02 19.92
C VAL A 191 -10.51 -40.07 18.40
N ARG A 192 -11.42 -40.78 17.71
CA ARG A 192 -11.34 -41.07 16.27
C ARG A 192 -12.37 -40.29 15.46
N TYR A 193 -12.01 -39.92 14.25
CA TYR A 193 -12.92 -39.26 13.31
C TYR A 193 -12.59 -39.65 11.87
N ILE A 194 -13.58 -39.57 10.99
CA ILE A 194 -13.42 -39.67 9.54
C ILE A 194 -13.18 -38.26 8.99
N THR A 195 -12.21 -38.11 8.09
CA THR A 195 -11.91 -36.86 7.42
C THR A 195 -11.44 -37.12 6.00
N ASN A 196 -11.35 -36.08 5.19
CA ASN A 196 -10.75 -36.11 3.87
C ASN A 196 -9.38 -35.40 3.85
N HIS A 197 -8.60 -35.56 2.77
CA HIS A 197 -7.27 -34.95 2.60
C HIS A 197 -7.31 -33.52 2.10
N SER A 198 -8.41 -32.79 2.21
CA SER A 198 -8.49 -31.39 1.74
C SER A 198 -7.53 -30.51 2.53
N THR A 199 -6.67 -29.80 1.82
CA THR A 199 -5.77 -28.78 2.42
C THR A 199 -6.41 -27.41 2.55
N GLY A 200 -7.61 -27.22 1.97
CA GLY A 200 -8.28 -25.92 1.93
C GLY A 200 -7.78 -24.94 0.86
N LYS A 201 -6.63 -25.21 0.20
CA LYS A 201 -5.98 -24.27 -0.74
C LYS A 201 -6.92 -23.69 -1.79
N MET A 202 -7.75 -24.51 -2.41
CA MET A 202 -8.67 -24.05 -3.45
C MET A 202 -9.74 -23.12 -2.89
N GLY A 203 -10.36 -23.46 -1.75
CA GLY A 203 -11.37 -22.61 -1.11
C GLY A 203 -10.80 -21.25 -0.69
N TYR A 204 -9.59 -21.24 -0.10
CA TYR A 204 -8.90 -20.00 0.26
C TYR A 204 -8.59 -19.14 -0.99
N ALA A 205 -8.09 -19.74 -2.07
CA ALA A 205 -7.82 -19.03 -3.32
C ALA A 205 -9.09 -18.45 -3.96
N ILE A 206 -10.21 -19.17 -3.89
CA ILE A 206 -11.52 -18.67 -4.36
C ILE A 206 -11.97 -17.49 -3.50
N ALA A 207 -11.91 -17.62 -2.17
CA ALA A 207 -12.29 -16.56 -1.25
C ALA A 207 -11.46 -15.28 -1.47
N GLU A 208 -10.15 -15.44 -1.59
CA GLU A 208 -9.23 -14.34 -1.89
C GLU A 208 -9.54 -13.67 -3.25
N ASN A 209 -9.79 -14.46 -4.30
CA ASN A 209 -10.14 -13.93 -5.61
C ASN A 209 -11.45 -13.15 -5.58
N CYS A 210 -12.49 -13.69 -4.93
CA CYS A 210 -13.77 -12.99 -4.77
C CYS A 210 -13.62 -11.68 -3.99
N MET A 211 -12.82 -11.67 -2.93
CA MET A 211 -12.52 -10.47 -2.15
C MET A 211 -11.78 -9.42 -2.99
N ARG A 212 -10.78 -9.85 -3.77
CA ARG A 212 -10.04 -8.95 -4.69
C ARG A 212 -10.96 -8.33 -5.74
N ARG A 213 -12.00 -9.04 -6.18
CA ARG A 213 -13.02 -8.56 -7.12
C ARG A 213 -14.12 -7.72 -6.47
N GLY A 214 -14.01 -7.44 -5.16
CA GLY A 214 -14.89 -6.52 -4.43
C GLY A 214 -16.10 -7.17 -3.76
N ALA A 215 -16.16 -8.50 -3.66
CA ALA A 215 -17.22 -9.20 -2.94
C ALA A 215 -17.06 -9.09 -1.41
N GLU A 216 -18.18 -9.11 -0.69
CA GLU A 216 -18.22 -9.37 0.74
C GLU A 216 -18.12 -10.89 0.96
N VAL A 217 -16.97 -11.36 1.45
CA VAL A 217 -16.67 -12.80 1.53
C VAL A 217 -16.77 -13.30 2.96
N THR A 218 -17.57 -14.35 3.15
CA THR A 218 -17.61 -15.15 4.39
C THR A 218 -16.89 -16.47 4.13
N LEU A 219 -15.74 -16.69 4.78
CA LEU A 219 -14.98 -17.93 4.70
C LEU A 219 -15.29 -18.82 5.90
N ILE A 220 -15.81 -20.02 5.65
CA ILE A 220 -16.02 -21.08 6.65
C ILE A 220 -14.94 -22.12 6.44
N THR A 221 -14.06 -22.28 7.42
CA THR A 221 -12.93 -23.21 7.30
C THR A 221 -12.95 -24.33 8.32
N GLY A 222 -12.59 -25.51 7.87
CA GLY A 222 -12.23 -26.63 8.75
C GLY A 222 -10.79 -26.48 9.30
N PRO A 223 -10.27 -27.48 10.01
CA PRO A 223 -8.92 -27.47 10.55
C PRO A 223 -7.90 -27.56 9.39
N VAL A 224 -7.24 -26.46 9.11
CA VAL A 224 -6.20 -26.34 8.05
C VAL A 224 -4.95 -25.69 8.61
N ALA A 225 -3.80 -25.92 7.96
CA ALA A 225 -2.53 -25.28 8.30
C ALA A 225 -2.32 -23.95 7.58
N ILE A 226 -3.29 -23.50 6.76
CA ILE A 226 -3.22 -22.25 6.02
C ILE A 226 -3.84 -21.16 6.89
N THR A 227 -3.13 -20.02 7.03
CA THR A 227 -3.67 -18.80 7.62
C THR A 227 -4.34 -17.96 6.51
N PRO A 228 -5.49 -17.33 6.80
CA PRO A 228 -6.16 -16.40 5.88
C PRO A 228 -5.30 -15.23 5.50
#